data_0ed852dda7231d182ccd8b3aaf680b11
#
_entry.id   0ed852dda7231d182ccd8b3aaf680b11
#
_cell.length_a   1.000
_cell.length_b   1.000
_cell.length_c   1.000
_cell.angle_alpha   90.00
_cell.angle_beta   90.00
_cell.angle_gamma   90.00
#
_symmetry.space_group_name_H-M   'P 1'
#
loop_
_entity.id
_entity.type
_entity.pdbx_description
1 polymer ?
#
loop_
_entity_poly.entity_id
_entity_poly.type
_entity_poly.pdbx_seq_one_letter_code
_entity_poly.pdbx_strand_id
1 'polypeptide(L)'
;KKLAVYVAMNIEAFSYGEGKGAAIAPPEQARSHSIFSWRDYGNRIGFWRLMDMFDELDIPVEHQINTAIYEECPDIPSRIRQRGDEFLGHGYTNSEEQEGLSEEKEREMIRSCTKVISEQEGKPPTGWMSPWLSNNETTMDILQEEGYRYVMDWTMDDQPVWIKTRNGKIISMPYPVEAN
;
A
#
# COMPACT_ATOMS: atom_id res chain seq x y z
N LYS A 1 -8.47 -9.90 -25.51
CA LYS A 1 -7.88 -10.64 -24.39
C LYS A 1 -9.02 -11.21 -23.55
N LYS A 2 -8.87 -12.44 -23.05
CA LYS A 2 -9.91 -13.10 -22.24
C LYS A 2 -9.67 -12.96 -20.75
N LEU A 3 -8.42 -12.72 -20.33
CA LEU A 3 -7.99 -12.55 -18.95
C LEU A 3 -6.80 -11.61 -18.90
N ALA A 4 -6.76 -10.73 -17.93
CA ALA A 4 -5.58 -9.98 -17.52
C ALA A 4 -5.26 -10.36 -16.06
N VAL A 5 -4.00 -10.58 -15.77
CA VAL A 5 -3.51 -10.87 -14.41
C VAL A 5 -2.46 -9.85 -14.07
N TYR A 6 -2.50 -9.34 -12.87
CA TYR A 6 -1.43 -8.55 -12.28
C TYR A 6 -1.11 -9.08 -10.88
N VAL A 7 0.09 -8.81 -10.42
CA VAL A 7 0.53 -9.19 -9.07
C VAL A 7 0.76 -7.91 -8.28
N ALA A 8 0.10 -7.82 -7.14
CA ALA A 8 0.23 -6.74 -6.18
C ALA A 8 0.88 -7.29 -4.91
N MET A 9 1.89 -6.61 -4.39
CA MET A 9 2.62 -7.03 -3.20
C MET A 9 2.65 -5.93 -2.16
N ASN A 10 2.09 -6.20 -0.98
CA ASN A 10 2.11 -5.29 0.15
C ASN A 10 3.48 -5.31 0.83
N ILE A 11 4.10 -4.13 0.96
CA ILE A 11 5.36 -3.92 1.65
C ILE A 11 5.08 -3.06 2.87
N GLU A 12 4.88 -3.72 3.99
CA GLU A 12 4.31 -3.11 5.18
C GLU A 12 5.32 -2.97 6.32
N ALA A 13 5.33 -1.79 6.96
CA ALA A 13 6.00 -1.52 8.21
C ALA A 13 4.96 -1.42 9.34
N PHE A 14 5.30 -1.89 10.52
CA PHE A 14 4.44 -1.85 11.71
C PHE A 14 5.19 -1.23 12.88
N SER A 15 4.55 -0.29 13.60
CA SER A 15 5.09 0.28 14.82
C SER A 15 5.06 -0.75 15.96
N TYR A 16 6.15 -0.87 16.70
CA TYR A 16 6.23 -1.84 17.79
C TYR A 16 5.29 -1.49 18.93
N GLY A 17 4.31 -2.35 19.16
CA GLY A 17 3.38 -2.25 20.29
C GLY A 17 2.39 -1.08 20.23
N GLU A 18 2.24 -0.46 19.06
CA GLU A 18 1.36 0.69 18.87
C GLU A 18 0.49 0.52 17.62
N GLY A 19 -0.68 1.12 17.66
CA GLY A 19 -1.59 1.16 16.52
C GLY A 19 -2.17 -0.18 16.11
N LYS A 20 -2.75 -0.18 14.93
CA LYS A 20 -3.35 -1.37 14.32
C LYS A 20 -2.25 -2.38 13.98
N GLY A 21 -2.56 -3.65 14.11
CA GLY A 21 -1.58 -4.72 13.84
C GLY A 21 -0.57 -4.99 14.94
N ALA A 22 -0.55 -4.18 16.00
CA ALA A 22 0.28 -4.43 17.19
C ALA A 22 -0.20 -5.69 17.95
N ALA A 23 -1.47 -6.02 17.85
CA ALA A 23 -2.07 -7.20 18.44
C ALA A 23 -2.84 -7.99 17.36
N ILE A 24 -2.40 -9.21 17.09
CA ILE A 24 -3.21 -10.24 16.39
C ILE A 24 -4.07 -11.00 17.40
N ALA A 25 -3.73 -10.87 18.66
CA ALA A 25 -4.34 -11.45 19.84
C ALA A 25 -4.88 -10.35 20.77
N PRO A 26 -5.47 -10.68 21.93
CA PRO A 26 -6.03 -9.74 22.86
C PRO A 26 -5.16 -8.51 23.16
N PRO A 27 -5.75 -7.36 23.50
CA PRO A 27 -5.05 -6.08 23.67
C PRO A 27 -3.86 -6.11 24.65
N GLU A 28 -3.90 -7.00 25.62
CA GLU A 28 -2.80 -7.22 26.59
C GLU A 28 -1.50 -7.76 25.96
N GLN A 29 -1.55 -8.25 24.72
CA GLN A 29 -0.40 -8.77 23.99
C GLN A 29 0.12 -7.78 22.92
N ALA A 30 -0.35 -6.55 22.91
CA ALA A 30 0.03 -5.55 21.91
C ALA A 30 1.55 -5.34 21.79
N ARG A 31 2.29 -5.43 22.89
CA ARG A 31 3.77 -5.32 22.92
C ARG A 31 4.46 -6.69 22.90
N SER A 32 4.12 -7.51 21.93
CA SER A 32 4.75 -8.82 21.78
C SER A 32 5.87 -8.80 20.75
N HIS A 33 7.09 -9.11 21.19
CA HIS A 33 8.22 -9.30 20.28
C HIS A 33 7.97 -10.41 19.25
N SER A 34 7.21 -11.44 19.61
CA SER A 34 6.86 -12.53 18.70
C SER A 34 5.96 -12.04 17.56
N ILE A 35 4.94 -11.21 17.86
CA ILE A 35 4.05 -10.65 16.84
C ILE A 35 4.83 -9.69 15.94
N PHE A 36 5.63 -8.82 16.52
CA PHE A 36 6.46 -7.89 15.75
C PHE A 36 7.45 -8.61 14.84
N SER A 37 8.19 -9.59 15.37
CA SER A 37 9.15 -10.38 14.58
C SER A 37 8.49 -11.20 13.48
N TRP A 38 7.27 -11.69 13.71
CA TRP A 38 6.50 -12.40 12.69
C TRP A 38 6.13 -11.47 11.51
N ARG A 39 5.74 -10.22 11.78
CA ARG A 39 5.49 -9.23 10.74
C ARG A 39 6.77 -8.83 10.02
N ASP A 40 7.84 -8.57 10.77
CA ASP A 40 9.15 -8.19 10.23
C ASP A 40 9.80 -9.29 9.36
N TYR A 41 9.41 -10.56 9.56
CA TYR A 41 9.84 -11.67 8.71
C TYR A 41 9.53 -11.43 7.22
N GLY A 42 8.41 -10.78 6.91
CA GLY A 42 8.03 -10.42 5.55
C GLY A 42 9.12 -9.59 4.87
N ASN A 43 9.56 -8.51 5.51
CA ASN A 43 10.57 -7.59 4.97
C ASN A 43 11.98 -8.20 4.98
N ARG A 44 12.29 -9.05 5.96
CA ARG A 44 13.61 -9.68 6.09
C ARG A 44 13.84 -10.85 5.15
N ILE A 45 12.81 -11.67 4.92
CA ILE A 45 12.95 -12.95 4.21
C ILE A 45 11.91 -13.09 3.10
N GLY A 46 10.62 -12.84 3.42
CA GLY A 46 9.51 -13.09 2.50
C GLY A 46 9.65 -12.31 1.19
N PHE A 47 9.93 -11.02 1.30
CA PHE A 47 10.16 -10.14 0.16
C PHE A 47 11.21 -10.72 -0.81
N TRP A 48 12.37 -11.08 -0.32
CA TRP A 48 13.49 -11.55 -1.15
C TRP A 48 13.18 -12.84 -1.89
N ARG A 49 12.52 -13.79 -1.20
CA ARG A 49 12.08 -15.05 -1.83
C ARG A 49 11.06 -14.83 -2.93
N LEU A 50 10.14 -13.88 -2.74
CA LEU A 50 9.16 -13.52 -3.77
C LEU A 50 9.84 -12.82 -4.95
N MET A 51 10.79 -11.92 -4.70
CA MET A 51 11.54 -11.26 -5.77
C MET A 51 12.32 -12.26 -6.64
N ASP A 52 12.99 -13.24 -6.04
CA ASP A 52 13.69 -14.29 -6.77
C ASP A 52 12.71 -15.07 -7.66
N MET A 53 11.54 -15.43 -7.13
CA MET A 53 10.50 -16.12 -7.88
C MET A 53 9.96 -15.26 -9.04
N PHE A 54 9.72 -13.98 -8.81
CA PHE A 54 9.22 -13.08 -9.85
C PHE A 54 10.25 -12.83 -10.95
N ASP A 55 11.55 -12.87 -10.62
CA ASP A 55 12.62 -12.83 -11.60
C ASP A 55 12.64 -14.10 -12.47
N GLU A 56 12.57 -15.27 -11.84
CA GLU A 56 12.53 -16.54 -12.55
C GLU A 56 11.33 -16.66 -13.52
N LEU A 57 10.20 -16.08 -13.13
CA LEU A 57 8.96 -16.14 -13.91
C LEU A 57 8.77 -14.96 -14.88
N ASP A 58 9.66 -13.97 -14.84
CA ASP A 58 9.54 -12.70 -15.60
C ASP A 58 8.18 -12.02 -15.42
N ILE A 59 7.71 -11.95 -14.15
CA ILE A 59 6.43 -11.35 -13.78
C ILE A 59 6.66 -9.92 -13.28
N PRO A 60 6.05 -8.90 -13.92
CA PRO A 60 6.04 -7.54 -13.38
C PRO A 60 5.15 -7.48 -12.13
N VAL A 61 5.57 -6.69 -11.15
CA VAL A 61 4.88 -6.55 -9.86
C VAL A 61 4.60 -5.08 -9.57
N GLU A 62 3.51 -4.83 -8.91
CA GLU A 62 3.18 -3.56 -8.31
C GLU A 62 3.35 -3.68 -6.80
N HIS A 63 3.93 -2.66 -6.16
CA HIS A 63 4.25 -2.69 -4.73
C HIS A 63 3.52 -1.59 -3.98
N GLN A 64 2.58 -1.97 -3.10
CA GLN A 64 1.97 -1.09 -2.12
C GLN A 64 2.95 -0.88 -0.97
N ILE A 65 3.63 0.26 -0.95
CA ILE A 65 4.72 0.51 -0.01
C ILE A 65 4.32 1.51 1.07
N ASN A 66 4.48 1.12 2.34
CA ASN A 66 4.52 2.09 3.42
C ASN A 66 5.80 2.91 3.32
N THR A 67 5.70 4.23 3.49
CA THR A 67 6.87 5.10 3.30
C THR A 67 7.93 4.96 4.39
N ALA A 68 7.62 4.41 5.56
CA ALA A 68 8.60 4.04 6.57
C ALA A 68 9.65 3.02 6.07
N ILE A 69 9.30 2.20 5.08
CA ILE A 69 10.21 1.21 4.47
C ILE A 69 11.45 1.86 3.85
N TYR A 70 11.36 3.09 3.35
CA TYR A 70 12.52 3.81 2.80
C TYR A 70 13.62 4.05 3.84
N GLU A 71 13.25 4.18 5.11
CA GLU A 71 14.18 4.38 6.22
C GLU A 71 14.55 3.06 6.92
N GLU A 72 13.55 2.20 7.14
CA GLU A 72 13.73 0.96 7.92
C GLU A 72 14.39 -0.17 7.11
N CYS A 73 14.08 -0.25 5.81
CA CYS A 73 14.53 -1.33 4.93
C CYS A 73 14.94 -0.80 3.54
N PRO A 74 15.93 0.09 3.41
CA PRO A 74 16.26 0.82 2.17
C PRO A 74 16.67 -0.09 0.99
N ASP A 75 17.08 -1.32 1.26
CA ASP A 75 17.41 -2.30 0.23
C ASP A 75 16.17 -2.77 -0.54
N ILE A 76 14.99 -2.76 0.10
CA ILE A 76 13.73 -3.16 -0.53
C ILE A 76 13.36 -2.23 -1.69
N PRO A 77 13.18 -0.90 -1.50
CA PRO A 77 12.89 -0.02 -2.63
C PRO A 77 14.03 0.00 -3.67
N SER A 78 15.28 -0.21 -3.26
CA SER A 78 16.40 -0.35 -4.21
C SER A 78 16.21 -1.56 -5.12
N ARG A 79 15.78 -2.69 -4.59
CA ARG A 79 15.49 -3.91 -5.35
C ARG A 79 14.30 -3.73 -6.29
N ILE A 80 13.22 -3.07 -5.82
CA ILE A 80 12.04 -2.76 -6.64
C ILE A 80 12.44 -1.90 -7.84
N ARG A 81 13.25 -0.85 -7.62
CA ARG A 81 13.79 0.00 -8.70
C ARG A 81 14.61 -0.76 -9.73
N GLN A 82 15.47 -1.68 -9.30
CA GLN A 82 16.27 -2.51 -10.20
C GLN A 82 15.42 -3.34 -11.15
N ARG A 83 14.25 -3.80 -10.71
CA ARG A 83 13.30 -4.53 -11.54
C ARG A 83 12.49 -3.62 -12.46
N GLY A 84 12.37 -2.35 -12.17
CA GLY A 84 11.50 -1.41 -12.86
C GLY A 84 10.02 -1.59 -12.52
N ASP A 85 9.73 -2.21 -11.40
CA ASP A 85 8.38 -2.44 -10.89
C ASP A 85 7.71 -1.12 -10.44
N GLU A 86 6.39 -1.13 -10.28
CA GLU A 86 5.62 0.06 -9.89
C GLU A 86 5.56 0.23 -8.37
N PHE A 87 5.62 1.49 -7.91
CA PHE A 87 5.40 1.88 -6.51
C PHE A 87 4.03 2.52 -6.36
N LEU A 88 3.23 2.03 -5.40
CA LEU A 88 1.96 2.60 -4.97
C LEU A 88 2.07 3.19 -3.57
N GLY A 89 1.28 4.23 -3.33
CA GLY A 89 1.13 4.79 -1.98
C GLY A 89 0.31 3.89 -1.07
N HIS A 90 0.83 3.66 0.15
CA HIS A 90 0.18 2.83 1.18
C HIS A 90 0.35 3.42 2.59
N GLY A 91 0.30 4.75 2.72
CA GLY A 91 0.50 5.44 3.99
C GLY A 91 1.93 5.39 4.52
N TYR A 92 2.12 5.80 5.79
CA TYR A 92 3.42 5.78 6.44
C TYR A 92 3.76 4.41 7.01
N THR A 93 2.88 3.86 7.86
CA THR A 93 2.97 2.49 8.39
C THR A 93 1.60 1.82 8.34
N ASN A 94 1.57 0.50 8.47
CA ASN A 94 0.32 -0.26 8.63
C ASN A 94 -0.19 -0.28 10.09
N SER A 95 0.42 0.52 10.97
CA SER A 95 -0.12 0.78 12.32
C SER A 95 -1.11 1.95 12.36
N GLU A 96 -1.25 2.68 11.25
CA GLU A 96 -2.17 3.81 11.10
C GLU A 96 -3.47 3.39 10.42
N GLU A 97 -4.53 4.12 10.70
CA GLU A 97 -5.81 4.01 10.00
C GLU A 97 -6.16 5.32 9.33
N GLN A 98 -6.64 5.23 8.11
CA GLN A 98 -7.12 6.38 7.35
C GLN A 98 -8.57 6.70 7.72
N GLU A 99 -9.38 5.67 7.99
CA GLU A 99 -10.76 5.81 8.42
C GLU A 99 -10.90 6.65 9.70
N GLY A 100 -11.88 7.56 9.70
CA GLY A 100 -12.15 8.45 10.82
C GLY A 100 -11.29 9.71 10.88
N LEU A 101 -10.32 9.88 9.98
CA LEU A 101 -9.63 11.15 9.83
C LEU A 101 -10.55 12.22 9.23
N SER A 102 -10.36 13.48 9.61
CA SER A 102 -10.98 14.59 8.88
C SER A 102 -10.40 14.67 7.46
N GLU A 103 -11.17 15.21 6.50
CA GLU A 103 -10.71 15.37 5.11
C GLU A 103 -9.34 16.06 5.02
N GLU A 104 -9.09 17.06 5.86
CA GLU A 104 -7.81 17.79 5.90
C GLU A 104 -6.66 16.89 6.34
N LYS A 105 -6.83 16.12 7.41
CA LYS A 105 -5.81 15.20 7.94
C LYS A 105 -5.54 14.04 6.99
N GLU A 106 -6.59 13.49 6.38
CA GLU A 106 -6.46 12.45 5.38
C GLU A 106 -5.68 12.94 4.16
N ARG A 107 -5.98 14.15 3.68
CA ARG A 107 -5.26 14.79 2.59
C ARG A 107 -3.78 15.03 2.93
N GLU A 108 -3.50 15.47 4.15
CA GLU A 108 -2.13 15.65 4.64
C GLU A 108 -1.36 14.32 4.67
N MET A 109 -1.98 13.25 5.14
CA MET A 109 -1.40 11.91 5.14
C MET A 109 -1.07 11.43 3.70
N ILE A 110 -2.01 11.58 2.77
CA ILE A 110 -1.82 11.21 1.37
C ILE A 110 -0.70 12.04 0.73
N ARG A 111 -0.69 13.35 0.96
CA ARG A 111 0.37 14.26 0.45
C ARG A 111 1.75 13.92 1.00
N SER A 112 1.83 13.60 2.29
CA SER A 112 3.10 13.23 2.94
C SER A 112 3.67 11.95 2.32
N CYS A 113 2.84 10.95 2.12
CA CYS A 113 3.21 9.71 1.44
C CYS A 113 3.65 9.98 -0.02
N THR A 114 2.85 10.74 -0.77
CA THR A 114 3.16 11.13 -2.15
C THR A 114 4.49 11.85 -2.26
N LYS A 115 4.76 12.76 -1.32
CA LYS A 115 6.02 13.53 -1.28
C LYS A 115 7.22 12.61 -1.10
N VAL A 116 7.19 11.71 -0.12
CA VAL A 116 8.29 10.78 0.13
C VAL A 116 8.57 9.92 -1.10
N ILE A 117 7.53 9.29 -1.67
CA ILE A 117 7.70 8.47 -2.87
C ILE A 117 8.25 9.30 -4.03
N SER A 118 7.73 10.52 -4.24
CA SER A 118 8.19 11.40 -5.33
C SER A 118 9.66 11.78 -5.19
N GLU A 119 10.10 12.08 -3.97
CA GLU A 119 11.50 12.43 -3.68
C GLU A 119 12.44 11.24 -3.88
N GLN A 120 12.00 10.04 -3.53
CA GLN A 120 12.79 8.81 -3.62
C GLN A 120 12.82 8.22 -5.02
N GLU A 121 11.69 8.26 -5.75
CA GLU A 121 11.54 7.61 -7.06
C GLU A 121 11.58 8.60 -8.25
N GLY A 122 11.69 9.90 -7.98
CA GLY A 122 11.73 10.95 -9.02
C GLY A 122 10.40 11.18 -9.75
N LYS A 123 9.33 10.54 -9.31
CA LYS A 123 7.96 10.70 -9.84
C LYS A 123 6.93 10.36 -8.77
N PRO A 124 5.75 11.00 -8.80
CA PRO A 124 4.67 10.65 -7.88
C PRO A 124 4.10 9.25 -8.18
N PRO A 125 3.58 8.55 -7.16
CA PRO A 125 2.82 7.31 -7.37
C PRO A 125 1.53 7.62 -8.14
N THR A 126 1.07 6.65 -8.93
CA THR A 126 -0.18 6.79 -9.70
C THR A 126 -1.34 6.01 -9.10
N GLY A 127 -1.05 5.06 -8.23
CA GLY A 127 -2.00 4.22 -7.53
C GLY A 127 -1.91 4.37 -6.01
N TRP A 128 -3.03 4.11 -5.35
CA TRP A 128 -3.18 4.13 -3.91
C TRP A 128 -3.90 2.89 -3.40
N MET A 129 -3.46 2.39 -2.26
CA MET A 129 -4.22 1.47 -1.42
C MET A 129 -4.16 1.97 0.02
N SER A 130 -5.31 2.17 0.63
CA SER A 130 -5.38 2.61 2.03
C SER A 130 -4.89 1.51 2.97
N PRO A 131 -4.09 1.83 3.99
CA PRO A 131 -3.74 0.86 5.03
C PRO A 131 -5.01 0.19 5.58
N TRP A 132 -5.03 -1.14 5.63
CA TRP A 132 -6.18 -1.94 6.05
C TRP A 132 -7.44 -1.78 5.18
N LEU A 133 -7.33 -1.25 3.97
CA LEU A 133 -8.46 -0.83 3.14
C LEU A 133 -9.39 0.15 3.89
N SER A 134 -8.85 0.84 4.90
CA SER A 134 -9.59 1.80 5.72
C SER A 134 -9.67 3.14 5.01
N ASN A 135 -10.86 3.56 4.63
CA ASN A 135 -11.08 4.79 3.87
C ASN A 135 -12.31 5.54 4.39
N ASN A 136 -12.41 6.82 4.03
CA ASN A 136 -13.54 7.70 4.34
C ASN A 136 -14.40 7.92 3.09
N GLU A 137 -15.55 8.55 3.26
CA GLU A 137 -16.43 8.92 2.14
C GLU A 137 -15.74 9.84 1.13
N THR A 138 -14.77 10.64 1.58
CA THR A 138 -14.04 11.63 0.76
C THR A 138 -12.73 11.12 0.17
N THR A 139 -12.28 9.92 0.52
CA THR A 139 -10.99 9.36 0.09
C THR A 139 -10.81 9.41 -1.43
N MET A 140 -11.82 8.99 -2.17
CA MET A 140 -11.76 8.95 -3.64
C MET A 140 -11.66 10.34 -4.25
N ASP A 141 -12.32 11.32 -3.65
CA ASP A 141 -12.26 12.73 -4.06
C ASP A 141 -10.85 13.27 -3.84
N ILE A 142 -10.29 13.04 -2.65
CA ILE A 142 -8.94 13.48 -2.29
C ILE A 142 -7.90 12.85 -3.23
N LEU A 143 -7.94 11.54 -3.42
CA LEU A 143 -7.00 10.84 -4.29
C LEU A 143 -7.02 11.39 -5.71
N GLN A 144 -8.21 11.60 -6.28
CA GLN A 144 -8.35 12.16 -7.61
C GLN A 144 -7.80 13.60 -7.69
N GLU A 145 -8.06 14.43 -6.69
CA GLU A 145 -7.60 15.81 -6.60
C GLU A 145 -6.07 15.90 -6.41
N GLU A 146 -5.46 14.95 -5.69
CA GLU A 146 -4.00 14.83 -5.51
C GLU A 146 -3.29 14.14 -6.69
N GLY A 147 -4.03 13.80 -7.77
CA GLY A 147 -3.46 13.32 -9.02
C GLY A 147 -3.32 11.82 -9.16
N TYR A 148 -3.86 11.04 -8.23
CA TYR A 148 -3.92 9.59 -8.35
C TYR A 148 -4.86 9.17 -9.47
N ARG A 149 -4.52 8.11 -10.16
CA ARG A 149 -5.24 7.61 -11.34
C ARG A 149 -6.11 6.40 -11.00
N TYR A 150 -5.70 5.60 -10.02
CA TYR A 150 -6.43 4.43 -9.59
C TYR A 150 -6.28 4.16 -8.09
N VAL A 151 -7.19 3.38 -7.57
CA VAL A 151 -7.27 2.94 -6.18
C VAL A 151 -7.62 1.46 -6.13
N MET A 152 -7.19 0.77 -5.07
CA MET A 152 -7.40 -0.66 -4.87
C MET A 152 -8.30 -0.99 -3.67
N ASP A 153 -8.90 0.02 -3.03
CA ASP A 153 -9.63 -0.12 -1.78
C ASP A 153 -10.99 -0.81 -1.92
N TRP A 154 -11.62 -0.70 -3.11
CA TRP A 154 -12.99 -1.16 -3.30
C TRP A 154 -13.05 -2.35 -4.25
N THR A 155 -13.29 -3.52 -3.69
CA THR A 155 -13.54 -4.76 -4.45
C THR A 155 -14.99 -4.75 -4.96
N MET A 156 -15.22 -4.12 -6.09
CA MET A 156 -16.57 -3.90 -6.65
C MET A 156 -16.90 -4.85 -7.81
N ASP A 157 -15.90 -5.26 -8.57
CA ASP A 157 -16.07 -5.98 -9.83
C ASP A 157 -14.79 -6.76 -10.15
N ASP A 158 -14.86 -7.75 -11.01
CA ASP A 158 -13.71 -8.45 -11.58
C ASP A 158 -12.97 -7.62 -12.64
N GLN A 159 -13.50 -6.46 -13.00
CA GLN A 159 -12.94 -5.55 -13.98
C GLN A 159 -12.71 -4.17 -13.38
N PRO A 160 -11.73 -3.40 -13.89
CA PRO A 160 -11.56 -2.01 -13.50
C PRO A 160 -12.83 -1.20 -13.82
N VAL A 161 -13.32 -0.46 -12.83
CA VAL A 161 -14.51 0.39 -12.95
C VAL A 161 -14.19 1.84 -12.62
N TRP A 162 -14.91 2.77 -13.28
CA TRP A 162 -14.80 4.18 -12.98
C TRP A 162 -15.67 4.56 -11.78
N ILE A 163 -15.03 5.18 -10.78
CA ILE A 163 -15.72 5.84 -9.67
C ILE A 163 -15.84 7.32 -10.00
N LYS A 164 -17.05 7.87 -9.89
CA LYS A 164 -17.27 9.31 -9.99
C LYS A 164 -16.81 9.97 -8.72
N THR A 165 -15.99 11.01 -8.85
CA THR A 165 -15.53 11.86 -7.74
C THR A 165 -16.12 13.26 -7.85
N ARG A 166 -15.91 14.08 -6.84
CA ARG A 166 -16.35 15.48 -6.75
C ARG A 166 -15.91 16.30 -7.97
N ASN A 167 -14.68 16.14 -8.43
CA ASN A 167 -14.07 16.94 -9.49
C ASN A 167 -13.68 16.12 -10.73
N GLY A 168 -14.07 14.85 -10.81
CA GLY A 168 -13.72 14.01 -11.95
C GLY A 168 -14.08 12.55 -11.78
N LYS A 169 -13.11 11.69 -12.01
CA LYS A 169 -13.25 10.24 -11.83
C LYS A 169 -11.89 9.60 -11.52
N ILE A 170 -11.90 8.47 -10.82
CA ILE A 170 -10.76 7.61 -10.52
C ILE A 170 -11.11 6.17 -10.89
N ILE A 171 -10.12 5.35 -11.22
CA ILE A 171 -10.35 3.93 -11.50
C ILE A 171 -10.27 3.14 -10.19
N SER A 172 -11.27 2.29 -9.91
CA SER A 172 -11.13 1.19 -8.96
C SER A 172 -10.56 -0.01 -9.67
N MET A 173 -9.40 -0.50 -9.23
CA MET A 173 -8.79 -1.73 -9.71
C MET A 173 -9.28 -2.90 -8.87
N PRO A 174 -9.56 -4.06 -9.47
CA PRO A 174 -9.93 -5.25 -8.71
C PRO A 174 -8.82 -5.66 -7.74
N TYR A 175 -9.15 -5.76 -6.47
CA TYR A 175 -8.26 -6.32 -5.43
C TYR A 175 -9.10 -7.24 -4.52
N PRO A 176 -9.36 -8.47 -4.96
CA PRO A 176 -10.24 -9.38 -4.25
C PRO A 176 -9.60 -9.80 -2.92
N VAL A 177 -10.31 -9.55 -1.82
CA VAL A 177 -9.85 -9.85 -0.45
C VAL A 177 -9.58 -11.35 -0.28
N GLU A 178 -10.31 -12.20 -1.01
CA GLU A 178 -10.17 -13.64 -1.00
C GLU A 178 -8.86 -14.14 -1.62
N ALA A 179 -8.18 -13.31 -2.39
CA ALA A 179 -6.91 -13.65 -3.05
C ALA A 179 -5.69 -13.06 -2.33
N ASN A 180 -5.93 -12.36 -1.22
CA ASN A 180 -4.89 -11.70 -0.43
C ASN A 180 -4.36 -12.63 0.67
#